data_18d649fb2199b966befc9ab95d855aae
#
_entry.id   18d649fb2199b966befc9ab95d855aae
#
_cell.length_a   1.000
_cell.length_b   1.000
_cell.length_c   1.000
_cell.angle_alpha   90.00
_cell.angle_beta   90.00
_cell.angle_gamma   90.00
#
_symmetry.space_group_name_H-M   'P 1'
#
loop_
_entity.id
_entity.type
_entity.pdbx_description
1 polymer ?
#
loop_
_entity_poly.entity_id
_entity_poly.type
_entity_poly.pdbx_seq_one_letter_code
_entity_poly.pdbx_strand_id
1 'polypeptide(L)'
;MLFNFIAMPWISEHQIKDVDYNTFVTMTEQGEVGRVEIQEQSNRILFTSSDEKTVYKTAMVPDDGLVQRLLDAGVSTTGEEIEQTSTLVSILAWVLPIIIFVALGQYMSRKMMEKMGGGGNSMMFNMGKSNAKVYVKSAEGIKFDDVAGEDEAKENLTEVVNYLHDPSKYQEIGASMPKGILLVGPPGTGKTMLAKAVAGEANVPFFSMSGSEFVEMFVGMGASKVRDLFKQAKEKAPCIVFIDEIDAIGQKRSGGQYGGNDEREQTLNQLLTEMDGFEGNNGVIILAATNRPESLDPALTRPGRFDRRVPVELPDLKGREAILQVHAKKIKVAEDVDFNKIARMASGASGAELANIVNEAALRAVRDGRRFATQADLEESIEVVIAGYQKKNAIMTDEEKKIVSYHEIGHALVAAMQTHSAPVQKITIVPRTSGALGYTMQVEEGNHYLMSKTEMENKIATLTGGRAAEEVVFQSVTTGASNDIEQATKLARAMITRYGMSDDFDMVALETVNNQYLGGDASLACSAETQTKIDQRVVELVKKQHEKAIHILTENRAKLDELAQYLYEKETITGEEFMKIVNEK
;
A
#
# COMPACT_ATOMS: atom_id res chain seq x y z
N MET A 1 22.37 -11.56 45.17
CA MET A 1 21.43 -10.69 45.86
C MET A 1 19.99 -10.86 45.40
N LEU A 2 19.65 -10.70 44.12
CA LEU A 2 18.28 -10.94 43.62
C LEU A 2 17.74 -12.35 43.91
N PHE A 3 18.62 -13.35 43.86
CA PHE A 3 18.25 -14.75 44.18
C PHE A 3 17.87 -14.93 45.64
N ASN A 4 18.54 -14.28 46.58
CA ASN A 4 18.23 -14.38 48.02
C ASN A 4 16.99 -13.55 48.41
N PHE A 5 16.62 -12.50 47.65
CA PHE A 5 15.45 -11.68 47.99
C PHE A 5 14.15 -12.18 47.36
N ILE A 6 14.20 -12.92 46.27
CA ILE A 6 13.01 -13.38 45.53
C ILE A 6 12.86 -14.91 45.62
N ALA A 7 13.95 -15.67 45.46
CA ALA A 7 13.88 -17.12 45.38
C ALA A 7 13.88 -17.79 46.78
N MET A 8 14.63 -17.27 47.78
CA MET A 8 14.63 -17.84 49.14
C MET A 8 13.30 -17.72 49.86
N PRO A 9 12.62 -16.57 49.89
CA PRO A 9 11.28 -16.49 50.49
C PRO A 9 10.27 -17.37 49.73
N TRP A 10 10.35 -17.45 48.41
CA TRP A 10 9.46 -18.28 47.60
C TRP A 10 9.66 -19.79 47.86
N ILE A 11 10.90 -20.25 48.04
CA ILE A 11 11.22 -21.65 48.33
C ILE A 11 10.82 -22.01 49.77
N SER A 12 11.00 -21.10 50.76
CA SER A 12 10.60 -21.34 52.14
C SER A 12 9.07 -21.37 52.33
N GLU A 13 8.34 -20.54 51.59
CA GLU A 13 6.89 -20.49 51.63
C GLU A 13 6.21 -21.76 51.06
N HIS A 14 6.85 -22.44 50.10
CA HIS A 14 6.33 -23.66 49.47
C HIS A 14 6.53 -24.93 50.31
N GLN A 15 7.29 -24.88 51.40
CA GLN A 15 7.44 -26.00 52.36
C GLN A 15 6.46 -25.92 53.55
N ILE A 16 5.73 -24.81 53.70
CA ILE A 16 4.76 -24.61 54.79
C ILE A 16 3.38 -25.01 54.27
N LYS A 17 2.70 -25.90 54.97
CA LYS A 17 1.36 -26.35 54.61
C LYS A 17 0.29 -25.40 55.18
N ASP A 18 -0.58 -24.93 54.32
CA ASP A 18 -1.74 -24.14 54.72
C ASP A 18 -2.82 -25.03 55.27
N VAL A 19 -3.33 -24.69 56.46
CA VAL A 19 -4.48 -25.35 57.11
C VAL A 19 -5.46 -24.32 57.65
N ASP A 20 -6.71 -24.70 57.78
CA ASP A 20 -7.72 -23.83 58.37
C ASP A 20 -7.59 -23.77 59.90
N TYR A 21 -8.18 -22.77 60.54
CA TYR A 21 -8.10 -22.53 61.95
C TYR A 21 -8.74 -23.68 62.74
N ASN A 22 -9.82 -24.32 62.29
CA ASN A 22 -10.47 -25.41 62.90
C ASN A 22 -9.58 -26.67 62.98
N THR A 23 -8.87 -26.93 61.86
CA THR A 23 -7.87 -28.01 61.80
C THR A 23 -6.74 -27.77 62.82
N PHE A 24 -6.24 -26.53 62.94
CA PHE A 24 -5.24 -26.16 63.91
C PHE A 24 -5.74 -26.44 65.38
N VAL A 25 -6.96 -26.03 65.72
CA VAL A 25 -7.55 -26.27 66.99
C VAL A 25 -7.69 -27.78 67.26
N THR A 26 -8.17 -28.54 66.29
CA THR A 26 -8.32 -30.00 66.43
C THR A 26 -6.97 -30.71 66.63
N MET A 27 -5.95 -30.32 65.88
CA MET A 27 -4.58 -30.85 66.06
C MET A 27 -3.99 -30.49 67.40
N THR A 28 -4.31 -29.30 67.95
CA THR A 28 -3.90 -28.88 69.27
C THR A 28 -4.55 -29.76 70.35
N GLU A 29 -5.85 -30.03 70.28
CA GLU A 29 -6.60 -30.89 71.22
C GLU A 29 -6.15 -32.35 71.15
N GLN A 30 -5.69 -32.82 69.98
CA GLN A 30 -5.17 -34.17 69.75
C GLN A 30 -3.69 -34.35 70.18
N GLY A 31 -3.03 -33.26 70.62
CA GLY A 31 -1.62 -33.29 71.03
C GLY A 31 -0.63 -33.46 69.85
N GLU A 32 -1.07 -33.14 68.67
CA GLU A 32 -0.25 -33.24 67.40
C GLU A 32 0.55 -31.97 67.13
N VAL A 33 0.41 -30.89 67.88
CA VAL A 33 1.10 -29.63 67.79
C VAL A 33 2.27 -29.55 68.76
N GLY A 34 3.48 -29.25 68.22
CA GLY A 34 4.71 -29.16 69.01
C GLY A 34 5.02 -27.74 69.48
N ARG A 35 5.23 -26.81 68.61
CA ARG A 35 5.54 -25.40 68.87
C ARG A 35 4.62 -24.49 68.10
N VAL A 36 4.20 -23.36 68.67
CA VAL A 36 3.35 -22.37 68.06
C VAL A 36 4.01 -20.99 68.12
N GLU A 37 4.10 -20.31 67.02
CA GLU A 37 4.54 -18.91 66.90
C GLU A 37 3.35 -18.06 66.46
N ILE A 38 2.97 -17.08 67.26
CA ILE A 38 1.88 -16.16 66.98
C ILE A 38 2.48 -14.89 66.40
N GLN A 39 2.18 -14.61 65.11
CA GLN A 39 2.66 -13.44 64.35
C GLN A 39 1.52 -12.41 64.22
N GLU A 40 1.40 -11.52 65.24
CA GLU A 40 0.33 -10.50 65.26
C GLU A 40 0.36 -9.53 64.10
N GLN A 41 1.55 -9.10 63.65
CA GLN A 41 1.68 -8.14 62.53
C GLN A 41 1.24 -8.72 61.19
N SER A 42 1.46 -9.99 60.96
CA SER A 42 1.06 -10.70 59.76
C SER A 42 -0.27 -11.42 59.85
N ASN A 43 -0.96 -11.30 61.02
CA ASN A 43 -2.25 -11.91 61.32
C ASN A 43 -2.32 -13.41 61.00
N ARG A 44 -1.24 -14.14 61.40
CA ARG A 44 -1.11 -15.57 61.14
C ARG A 44 -0.46 -16.31 62.32
N ILE A 45 -0.72 -17.60 62.35
CA ILE A 45 -0.13 -18.52 63.33
C ILE A 45 0.69 -19.53 62.53
N LEU A 46 1.98 -19.67 62.88
CA LEU A 46 2.85 -20.74 62.42
C LEU A 46 2.96 -21.79 63.52
N PHE A 47 2.86 -23.08 63.20
CA PHE A 47 3.02 -24.15 64.18
C PHE A 47 3.70 -25.37 63.56
N THR A 48 4.40 -26.14 64.34
CA THR A 48 5.02 -27.38 63.97
C THR A 48 4.21 -28.57 64.39
N SER A 49 4.29 -29.69 63.69
CA SER A 49 3.82 -30.99 64.14
C SER A 49 4.60 -31.40 65.37
N SER A 50 4.05 -32.31 66.20
CA SER A 50 4.69 -32.82 67.43
C SER A 50 6.04 -33.53 67.16
N ASP A 51 6.31 -34.00 65.95
CA ASP A 51 7.59 -34.55 65.51
C ASP A 51 8.58 -33.49 64.88
N GLU A 52 8.19 -32.21 64.92
CA GLU A 52 8.92 -31.02 64.41
C GLU A 52 9.34 -31.12 62.94
N LYS A 53 8.78 -32.05 62.16
CA LYS A 53 9.19 -32.25 60.73
C LYS A 53 8.41 -31.42 59.73
N THR A 54 7.19 -31.02 60.10
CA THR A 54 6.32 -30.29 59.18
C THR A 54 5.89 -28.96 59.80
N VAL A 55 5.99 -27.88 59.05
CA VAL A 55 5.53 -26.55 59.47
C VAL A 55 4.18 -26.27 58.83
N TYR A 56 3.25 -25.80 59.61
CA TYR A 56 1.92 -25.41 59.17
C TYR A 56 1.71 -23.92 59.38
N LYS A 57 0.84 -23.31 58.60
CA LYS A 57 0.37 -21.95 58.83
C LYS A 57 -1.15 -21.89 58.76
N THR A 58 -1.72 -21.03 59.58
CA THR A 58 -3.15 -20.72 59.56
C THR A 58 -3.38 -19.23 59.82
N ALA A 59 -4.51 -18.70 59.34
CA ALA A 59 -4.91 -17.32 59.63
C ALA A 59 -5.29 -17.21 61.11
N MET A 60 -4.90 -16.11 61.77
CA MET A 60 -5.30 -15.81 63.11
C MET A 60 -6.77 -15.40 63.14
N VAL A 61 -7.58 -16.10 63.96
CA VAL A 61 -8.97 -15.75 64.20
C VAL A 61 -9.04 -15.16 65.60
N PRO A 62 -9.84 -14.10 65.89
CA PRO A 62 -10.02 -13.55 67.20
C PRO A 62 -10.61 -14.64 68.16
N ASP A 63 -9.80 -15.11 69.05
CA ASP A 63 -10.14 -16.17 70.00
C ASP A 63 -9.44 -15.91 71.33
N ASP A 64 -10.19 -15.34 72.27
CA ASP A 64 -9.68 -14.97 73.61
C ASP A 64 -9.23 -16.19 74.47
N GLY A 65 -9.63 -17.40 74.11
CA GLY A 65 -9.24 -18.63 74.76
C GLY A 65 -8.06 -19.37 74.17
N LEU A 66 -7.48 -18.88 73.04
CA LEU A 66 -6.44 -19.58 72.31
C LEU A 66 -5.18 -19.87 73.14
N VAL A 67 -4.66 -18.86 73.80
CA VAL A 67 -3.46 -18.99 74.65
C VAL A 67 -3.67 -19.96 75.79
N GLN A 68 -4.85 -19.93 76.43
CA GLN A 68 -5.18 -20.84 77.49
C GLN A 68 -5.25 -22.30 76.99
N ARG A 69 -5.87 -22.54 75.88
CA ARG A 69 -5.93 -23.89 75.27
C ARG A 69 -4.56 -24.42 74.86
N LEU A 70 -3.68 -23.57 74.35
CA LEU A 70 -2.31 -23.97 74.04
C LEU A 70 -1.50 -24.33 75.28
N LEU A 71 -1.70 -23.59 76.39
CA LEU A 71 -1.09 -23.89 77.68
C LEU A 71 -1.62 -25.19 78.26
N ASP A 72 -2.92 -25.41 78.20
CA ASP A 72 -3.58 -26.62 78.72
C ASP A 72 -3.17 -27.87 77.91
N ALA A 73 -2.88 -27.71 76.62
CA ALA A 73 -2.34 -28.74 75.70
C ALA A 73 -0.82 -28.96 75.87
N GLY A 74 -0.14 -28.17 76.70
CA GLY A 74 1.30 -28.28 76.95
C GLY A 74 2.17 -27.82 75.79
N VAL A 75 1.62 -27.02 74.85
CA VAL A 75 2.30 -26.56 73.67
C VAL A 75 3.16 -25.33 73.99
N SER A 76 4.41 -25.33 73.50
CA SER A 76 5.34 -24.17 73.62
C SER A 76 4.91 -23.04 72.74
N THR A 77 4.54 -21.89 73.25
CA THR A 77 4.13 -20.70 72.53
C THR A 77 5.23 -19.65 72.58
N THR A 78 5.53 -19.05 71.43
CA THR A 78 6.45 -17.91 71.27
C THR A 78 5.77 -16.79 70.54
N GLY A 79 6.05 -15.55 70.95
CA GLY A 79 5.67 -14.35 70.16
C GLY A 79 6.74 -14.00 69.07
N GLU A 80 6.39 -13.16 68.19
CA GLU A 80 7.31 -12.66 67.13
C GLU A 80 8.41 -11.81 67.78
N GLU A 81 9.68 -12.26 67.70
CA GLU A 81 10.83 -11.44 68.10
C GLU A 81 11.16 -10.44 67.00
N ILE A 82 10.95 -9.15 67.26
CA ILE A 82 11.31 -8.08 66.34
C ILE A 82 12.82 -7.86 66.40
N GLU A 83 13.56 -8.45 65.49
CA GLU A 83 14.96 -8.06 65.28
C GLU A 83 15.02 -6.61 64.78
N GLN A 84 15.40 -5.67 65.65
CA GLN A 84 15.70 -4.30 65.25
C GLN A 84 17.00 -4.29 64.45
N THR A 85 16.89 -4.43 63.12
CA THR A 85 18.01 -4.18 62.26
C THR A 85 18.45 -2.72 62.40
N SER A 86 19.71 -2.51 62.67
CA SER A 86 20.30 -1.18 62.84
C SER A 86 19.96 -0.30 61.64
N THR A 87 19.41 0.89 61.87
CA THR A 87 19.03 1.88 60.86
C THR A 87 20.16 2.14 59.83
N LEU A 88 21.41 2.03 60.24
CA LEU A 88 22.61 2.13 59.38
C LEU A 88 22.69 0.98 58.37
N VAL A 89 22.35 -0.26 58.74
CA VAL A 89 22.36 -1.42 57.85
C VAL A 89 21.26 -1.31 56.81
N SER A 90 20.08 -0.82 57.17
CA SER A 90 18.96 -0.58 56.26
C SER A 90 19.27 0.52 55.25
N ILE A 91 19.88 1.62 55.69
CA ILE A 91 20.31 2.69 54.79
C ILE A 91 21.40 2.19 53.83
N LEU A 92 22.39 1.43 54.33
CA LEU A 92 23.46 0.88 53.49
C LEU A 92 22.93 -0.11 52.45
N ALA A 93 21.94 -0.94 52.81
CA ALA A 93 21.30 -1.89 51.91
C ALA A 93 20.54 -1.21 50.77
N TRP A 94 20.00 -0.02 50.97
CA TRP A 94 19.33 0.76 49.94
C TRP A 94 20.27 1.61 49.08
N VAL A 95 21.31 2.19 49.65
CA VAL A 95 22.23 3.14 48.97
C VAL A 95 23.35 2.41 48.23
N LEU A 96 23.86 1.28 48.75
CA LEU A 96 24.94 0.54 48.15
C LEU A 96 24.65 0.00 46.76
N PRO A 97 23.48 -0.57 46.43
CA PRO A 97 23.14 -0.99 45.09
C PRO A 97 23.11 0.17 44.10
N ILE A 98 22.63 1.35 44.50
CA ILE A 98 22.57 2.55 43.65
C ILE A 98 24.00 3.03 43.34
N ILE A 99 24.90 3.08 44.32
CA ILE A 99 26.29 3.44 44.13
C ILE A 99 27.00 2.45 43.19
N ILE A 100 26.77 1.16 43.37
CA ILE A 100 27.32 0.11 42.51
C ILE A 100 26.80 0.25 41.09
N PHE A 101 25.50 0.51 40.91
CA PHE A 101 24.90 0.69 39.60
C PHE A 101 25.47 1.93 38.86
N VAL A 102 25.64 3.04 39.55
CA VAL A 102 26.25 4.25 39.01
C VAL A 102 27.73 4.03 38.67
N ALA A 103 28.48 3.36 39.56
CA ALA A 103 29.89 3.05 39.32
C ALA A 103 30.07 2.07 38.15
N LEU A 104 29.23 1.04 38.05
CA LEU A 104 29.22 0.09 36.94
C LEU A 104 28.82 0.77 35.63
N GLY A 105 27.81 1.65 35.67
CA GLY A 105 27.39 2.47 34.54
C GLY A 105 28.51 3.39 34.05
N GLN A 106 29.22 4.06 34.94
CA GLN A 106 30.37 4.89 34.58
C GLN A 106 31.56 4.05 34.05
N TYR A 107 31.83 2.89 34.64
CA TYR A 107 32.87 1.97 34.19
C TYR A 107 32.55 1.41 32.79
N MET A 108 31.32 0.96 32.57
CA MET A 108 30.86 0.50 31.24
C MET A 108 30.86 1.62 30.21
N SER A 109 30.45 2.83 30.59
CA SER A 109 30.46 4.00 29.72
C SER A 109 31.90 4.37 29.31
N ARG A 110 32.88 4.36 30.26
CA ARG A 110 34.28 4.59 29.96
C ARG A 110 34.90 3.51 29.06
N LYS A 111 34.59 2.24 29.31
CA LYS A 111 35.11 1.12 28.51
C LYS A 111 34.48 1.04 27.12
N MET A 112 33.20 1.49 26.97
CA MET A 112 32.51 1.63 25.68
C MET A 112 33.05 2.84 24.90
N MET A 113 33.43 3.91 25.59
CA MET A 113 34.09 5.10 25.02
C MET A 113 35.50 4.81 24.49
N GLU A 114 36.29 3.97 25.17
CA GLU A 114 37.64 3.54 24.73
C GLU A 114 37.57 2.59 23.51
N LYS A 115 36.53 1.74 23.40
CA LYS A 115 36.37 0.83 22.25
C LYS A 115 35.72 1.46 21.01
N MET A 116 35.04 2.59 21.15
CA MET A 116 34.38 3.32 20.05
C MET A 116 35.11 4.65 19.75
N GLY A 117 36.40 4.63 19.65
CA GLY A 117 37.25 5.72 19.08
C GLY A 117 36.54 7.08 18.93
N GLY A 118 36.48 7.88 19.97
CA GLY A 118 36.30 9.33 19.87
C GLY A 118 34.95 9.83 19.33
N GLY A 119 33.79 9.40 19.86
CA GLY A 119 32.49 9.87 19.34
C GLY A 119 31.29 9.72 20.27
N GLY A 120 31.46 9.93 21.58
CA GLY A 120 30.48 9.63 22.61
C GLY A 120 29.28 10.60 22.74
N ASN A 121 28.96 11.42 21.74
CA ASN A 121 27.79 12.31 21.79
C ASN A 121 26.94 12.24 20.53
N SER A 122 27.15 11.23 19.64
CA SER A 122 26.54 11.27 18.32
C SER A 122 25.25 10.43 18.13
N MET A 123 24.91 9.51 19.04
CA MET A 123 23.71 8.70 18.82
C MET A 123 22.41 9.46 19.05
N MET A 124 22.36 10.34 20.06
CA MET A 124 21.17 11.16 20.34
C MET A 124 21.06 12.38 19.40
N PHE A 125 22.20 12.90 18.90
CA PHE A 125 22.25 13.99 17.92
C PHE A 125 22.17 13.53 16.46
N ASN A 126 22.33 12.25 16.17
CA ASN A 126 22.19 11.72 14.80
C ASN A 126 20.75 11.31 14.44
N MET A 127 19.84 11.21 15.39
CA MET A 127 18.44 10.83 15.11
C MET A 127 17.66 11.87 14.29
N GLY A 128 18.14 13.10 14.22
CA GLY A 128 17.53 14.17 13.40
C GLY A 128 18.25 14.44 12.08
N LYS A 129 19.28 13.68 11.72
CA LYS A 129 19.95 13.87 10.42
C LYS A 129 19.16 13.18 9.32
N SER A 130 19.00 13.90 8.23
CA SER A 130 18.39 13.38 7.01
C SER A 130 19.21 12.22 6.46
N ASN A 131 18.56 11.08 6.22
CA ASN A 131 19.13 9.96 5.44
C ASN A 131 18.94 10.19 3.94
N ALA A 132 18.79 11.45 3.48
CA ALA A 132 18.64 11.76 2.08
C ALA A 132 19.75 11.09 1.27
N LYS A 133 19.36 10.26 0.33
CA LYS A 133 20.30 9.66 -0.60
C LYS A 133 20.80 10.75 -1.53
N VAL A 134 22.02 11.20 -1.30
CA VAL A 134 22.69 12.12 -2.22
C VAL A 134 23.22 11.30 -3.38
N TYR A 135 22.54 11.35 -4.48
CA TYR A 135 23.08 10.86 -5.76
C TYR A 135 24.07 11.92 -6.27
N VAL A 136 25.33 11.78 -5.86
CA VAL A 136 26.41 12.61 -6.41
C VAL A 136 26.61 12.22 -7.87
N LYS A 137 26.87 13.22 -8.75
CA LYS A 137 27.31 13.07 -10.13
C LYS A 137 27.84 11.67 -10.43
N SER A 138 27.00 10.79 -10.96
CA SER A 138 27.44 9.57 -11.61
C SER A 138 27.61 9.93 -13.08
N ALA A 139 28.74 9.57 -13.70
CA ALA A 139 28.92 9.64 -15.15
C ALA A 139 27.88 8.77 -15.90
N GLU A 140 27.12 7.96 -15.17
CA GLU A 140 26.04 7.08 -15.62
C GLU A 140 24.63 7.59 -15.17
N GLY A 141 24.45 8.92 -15.02
CA GLY A 141 23.15 9.49 -14.66
C GLY A 141 22.08 9.22 -15.72
N ILE A 142 20.87 8.89 -15.28
CA ILE A 142 19.68 8.79 -16.14
C ILE A 142 19.46 10.14 -16.82
N LYS A 143 19.28 10.13 -18.17
CA LYS A 143 18.99 11.30 -18.99
C LYS A 143 17.58 11.23 -19.59
N PHE A 144 17.15 12.31 -20.26
CA PHE A 144 15.86 12.33 -20.95
C PHE A 144 15.74 11.28 -22.05
N ASP A 145 16.85 10.89 -22.67
CA ASP A 145 16.89 9.81 -23.67
C ASP A 145 16.58 8.42 -23.09
N ASP A 146 16.79 8.24 -21.77
CA ASP A 146 16.46 7.01 -21.07
C ASP A 146 14.99 6.95 -20.63
N VAL A 147 14.28 8.08 -20.71
CA VAL A 147 12.85 8.20 -20.39
C VAL A 147 12.08 8.28 -21.70
N ALA A 148 11.44 7.20 -22.09
CA ALA A 148 10.60 7.17 -23.28
C ALA A 148 9.18 7.64 -22.98
N GLY A 149 8.52 8.25 -23.94
CA GLY A 149 7.22 8.89 -23.76
C GLY A 149 7.32 10.19 -22.94
N GLU A 150 6.21 10.71 -22.47
CA GLU A 150 6.11 11.89 -21.60
C GLU A 150 6.72 13.16 -22.22
N ASP A 151 6.53 13.35 -23.53
CA ASP A 151 7.21 14.42 -24.29
C ASP A 151 6.82 15.81 -23.77
N GLU A 152 5.55 16.03 -23.41
CA GLU A 152 5.06 17.29 -22.83
C GLU A 152 5.64 17.55 -21.43
N ALA A 153 5.77 16.51 -20.62
CA ALA A 153 6.39 16.63 -19.30
C ALA A 153 7.90 16.94 -19.44
N LYS A 154 8.60 16.31 -20.39
CA LYS A 154 10.01 16.58 -20.68
C LYS A 154 10.21 18.01 -21.19
N GLU A 155 9.35 18.51 -22.08
CA GLU A 155 9.43 19.88 -22.58
C GLU A 155 9.32 20.88 -21.43
N ASN A 156 8.32 20.72 -20.56
CA ASN A 156 8.15 21.55 -19.36
C ASN A 156 9.38 21.51 -18.45
N LEU A 157 10.02 20.36 -18.30
CA LEU A 157 11.17 20.19 -17.42
C LEU A 157 12.50 20.57 -18.08
N THR A 158 12.56 20.64 -19.40
CA THR A 158 13.72 21.18 -20.14
C THR A 158 13.98 22.65 -19.79
N GLU A 159 12.93 23.42 -19.53
CA GLU A 159 13.10 24.81 -19.04
C GLU A 159 13.87 24.84 -17.70
N VAL A 160 13.63 23.88 -16.82
CA VAL A 160 14.32 23.75 -15.53
C VAL A 160 15.80 23.44 -15.74
N VAL A 161 16.10 22.53 -16.66
CA VAL A 161 17.48 22.18 -17.05
C VAL A 161 18.20 23.40 -17.60
N ASN A 162 17.55 24.13 -18.52
CA ASN A 162 18.10 25.33 -19.13
C ASN A 162 18.37 26.42 -18.08
N TYR A 163 17.46 26.63 -17.14
CA TYR A 163 17.65 27.58 -16.04
C TYR A 163 18.83 27.21 -15.14
N LEU A 164 18.98 25.91 -14.79
CA LEU A 164 20.09 25.45 -13.96
C LEU A 164 21.45 25.61 -14.66
N HIS A 165 21.47 25.56 -15.99
CA HIS A 165 22.69 25.81 -16.78
C HIS A 165 23.03 27.30 -16.93
N ASP A 166 22.04 28.14 -17.19
CA ASP A 166 22.24 29.57 -17.44
C ASP A 166 21.10 30.42 -16.84
N PRO A 167 21.13 30.67 -15.53
CA PRO A 167 20.11 31.50 -14.86
C PRO A 167 20.08 32.96 -15.36
N SER A 168 21.19 33.46 -15.91
CA SER A 168 21.32 34.87 -16.29
C SER A 168 20.36 35.28 -17.40
N LYS A 169 20.13 34.42 -18.38
CA LYS A 169 19.16 34.68 -19.48
C LYS A 169 17.74 34.96 -18.98
N TYR A 170 17.34 34.29 -17.93
CA TYR A 170 16.00 34.46 -17.35
C TYR A 170 15.91 35.74 -16.53
N GLN A 171 17.00 36.07 -15.80
CA GLN A 171 17.10 37.30 -15.01
C GLN A 171 17.11 38.56 -15.86
N GLU A 172 17.79 38.54 -17.03
CA GLU A 172 17.83 39.65 -17.97
C GLU A 172 16.45 40.08 -18.48
N ILE A 173 15.52 39.12 -18.65
CA ILE A 173 14.16 39.38 -19.10
C ILE A 173 13.23 39.67 -17.92
N GLY A 174 13.68 39.49 -16.68
CA GLY A 174 12.87 39.60 -15.47
C GLY A 174 11.98 38.38 -15.20
N ALA A 175 12.26 37.23 -15.83
CA ALA A 175 11.53 36.00 -15.59
C ALA A 175 11.96 35.36 -14.26
N SER A 176 11.01 34.97 -13.46
CA SER A 176 11.24 34.21 -12.22
C SER A 176 10.94 32.73 -12.44
N MET A 177 11.90 31.85 -12.16
CA MET A 177 11.68 30.43 -12.22
C MET A 177 10.85 29.93 -11.03
N PRO A 178 9.92 28.97 -11.20
CA PRO A 178 9.19 28.37 -10.10
C PRO A 178 10.15 27.72 -9.11
N LYS A 179 9.92 27.97 -7.81
CA LYS A 179 10.74 27.36 -6.74
C LYS A 179 10.48 25.87 -6.61
N GLY A 180 9.24 25.45 -6.84
CA GLY A 180 8.81 24.09 -6.71
C GLY A 180 7.93 23.64 -7.88
N ILE A 181 8.14 22.40 -8.32
CA ILE A 181 7.39 21.76 -9.38
C ILE A 181 6.80 20.47 -8.84
N LEU A 182 5.51 20.29 -9.05
CA LEU A 182 4.77 19.11 -8.62
C LEU A 182 4.49 18.19 -9.81
N LEU A 183 5.10 17.01 -9.81
CA LEU A 183 4.81 15.94 -10.77
C LEU A 183 3.55 15.20 -10.29
N VAL A 184 2.51 15.20 -11.10
CA VAL A 184 1.21 14.60 -10.76
C VAL A 184 0.82 13.55 -11.79
N GLY A 185 0.32 12.39 -11.35
CA GLY A 185 -0.12 11.36 -12.27
C GLY A 185 -0.28 9.99 -11.63
N PRO A 186 -0.76 8.99 -12.38
CA PRO A 186 -0.96 7.63 -11.88
C PRO A 186 0.33 6.99 -11.35
N PRO A 187 0.25 5.96 -10.50
CA PRO A 187 1.43 5.19 -10.10
C PRO A 187 2.07 4.49 -11.31
N GLY A 188 3.39 4.32 -11.29
CA GLY A 188 4.10 3.61 -12.35
C GLY A 188 4.37 4.41 -13.64
N THR A 189 3.98 5.68 -13.74
CA THR A 189 4.22 6.53 -14.92
C THR A 189 5.66 7.08 -15.03
N GLY A 190 6.53 6.81 -14.05
CA GLY A 190 7.94 7.18 -14.13
C GLY A 190 8.29 8.54 -13.52
N LYS A 191 7.44 9.15 -12.67
CA LYS A 191 7.68 10.45 -12.02
C LYS A 191 9.05 10.55 -11.35
N THR A 192 9.42 9.55 -10.56
CA THR A 192 10.73 9.47 -9.89
C THR A 192 11.89 9.35 -10.88
N MET A 193 11.68 8.61 -11.99
CA MET A 193 12.70 8.46 -13.03
C MET A 193 12.87 9.77 -13.82
N LEU A 194 11.79 10.46 -14.11
CA LEU A 194 11.79 11.76 -14.78
C LEU A 194 12.52 12.82 -13.91
N ALA A 195 12.27 12.86 -12.59
CA ALA A 195 12.98 13.75 -11.69
C ALA A 195 14.51 13.49 -11.68
N LYS A 196 14.92 12.23 -11.72
CA LYS A 196 16.35 11.85 -11.85
C LYS A 196 16.93 12.28 -13.20
N ALA A 197 16.15 12.13 -14.28
CA ALA A 197 16.58 12.52 -15.61
C ALA A 197 16.82 14.04 -15.72
N VAL A 198 15.97 14.85 -15.09
CA VAL A 198 16.20 16.31 -14.99
C VAL A 198 17.55 16.63 -14.33
N ALA A 199 17.86 15.97 -13.24
CA ALA A 199 19.14 16.19 -12.55
C ALA A 199 20.34 15.69 -13.35
N GLY A 200 20.19 14.55 -14.02
CA GLY A 200 21.21 13.99 -14.91
C GLY A 200 21.47 14.86 -16.13
N GLU A 201 20.42 15.43 -16.73
CA GLU A 201 20.51 16.35 -17.86
C GLU A 201 21.12 17.69 -17.46
N ALA A 202 20.69 18.25 -16.32
CA ALA A 202 21.25 19.47 -15.76
C ALA A 202 22.67 19.28 -15.15
N ASN A 203 23.12 18.05 -14.98
CA ASN A 203 24.40 17.68 -14.39
C ASN A 203 24.62 18.31 -12.99
N VAL A 204 23.58 18.31 -12.16
CA VAL A 204 23.58 18.86 -10.80
C VAL A 204 23.36 17.76 -9.75
N PRO A 205 23.76 17.97 -8.49
CA PRO A 205 23.46 17.06 -7.38
C PRO A 205 21.94 16.83 -7.23
N PHE A 206 21.57 15.59 -6.92
CA PHE A 206 20.19 15.17 -6.72
C PHE A 206 20.01 14.63 -5.29
N PHE A 207 19.16 15.28 -4.51
CA PHE A 207 18.77 14.83 -3.18
C PHE A 207 17.39 14.20 -3.27
N SER A 208 17.25 12.95 -2.89
CA SER A 208 15.96 12.24 -2.95
C SER A 208 15.55 11.74 -1.57
N MET A 209 14.31 12.01 -1.21
CA MET A 209 13.68 11.51 0.01
C MET A 209 12.20 11.20 -0.25
N SER A 210 11.67 10.15 0.37
CA SER A 210 10.23 9.88 0.35
C SER A 210 9.53 10.70 1.44
N GLY A 211 8.31 11.19 1.15
CA GLY A 211 7.45 11.84 2.12
C GLY A 211 7.22 10.99 3.38
N SER A 212 7.15 9.67 3.22
CA SER A 212 7.04 8.72 4.33
C SER A 212 8.25 8.70 5.26
N GLU A 213 9.46 9.02 4.77
CA GLU A 213 10.68 9.08 5.59
C GLU A 213 10.70 10.27 6.56
N PHE A 214 9.83 11.26 6.34
CA PHE A 214 9.65 12.38 7.27
C PHE A 214 8.65 12.09 8.38
N VAL A 215 7.81 11.05 8.23
CA VAL A 215 6.83 10.66 9.25
C VAL A 215 7.54 9.79 10.28
N GLU A 216 7.72 10.34 11.48
CA GLU A 216 8.41 9.68 12.58
C GLU A 216 7.51 9.52 13.80
N MET A 217 7.92 8.64 14.71
CA MET A 217 7.16 8.36 15.94
C MET A 217 7.31 9.47 16.98
N PHE A 218 8.39 10.27 16.89
CA PHE A 218 8.69 11.34 17.83
C PHE A 218 8.44 12.71 17.22
N VAL A 219 7.65 13.52 17.89
CA VAL A 219 7.28 14.88 17.47
C VAL A 219 8.54 15.73 17.27
N GLY A 220 8.62 16.38 16.11
CA GLY A 220 9.72 17.28 15.75
C GLY A 220 10.91 16.64 15.03
N MET A 221 10.96 15.31 14.91
CA MET A 221 12.03 14.65 14.15
C MET A 221 11.89 14.84 12.66
N GLY A 222 10.69 14.75 12.11
CA GLY A 222 10.41 15.03 10.70
C GLY A 222 10.78 16.46 10.32
N ALA A 223 10.42 17.44 11.14
CA ALA A 223 10.81 18.84 10.95
C ALA A 223 12.33 19.05 10.99
N SER A 224 13.03 18.30 11.83
CA SER A 224 14.52 18.32 11.89
C SER A 224 15.15 17.76 10.61
N LYS A 225 14.60 16.67 10.06
CA LYS A 225 15.05 16.08 8.78
C LYS A 225 14.84 17.04 7.62
N VAL A 226 13.70 17.73 7.58
CA VAL A 226 13.42 18.76 6.58
C VAL A 226 14.50 19.84 6.63
N ARG A 227 14.76 20.43 7.81
CA ARG A 227 15.80 21.45 7.96
C ARG A 227 17.19 20.98 7.53
N ASP A 228 17.56 19.78 7.90
CA ASP A 228 18.87 19.20 7.53
C ASP A 228 18.97 18.98 6.02
N LEU A 229 17.93 18.44 5.36
CA LEU A 229 17.87 18.27 3.92
C LEU A 229 18.07 19.60 3.18
N PHE A 230 17.32 20.63 3.58
CA PHE A 230 17.40 21.95 2.94
C PHE A 230 18.73 22.68 3.22
N LYS A 231 19.31 22.47 4.40
CA LYS A 231 20.65 22.95 4.71
C LYS A 231 21.70 22.33 3.79
N GLN A 232 21.67 21.00 3.62
CA GLN A 232 22.58 20.29 2.73
C GLN A 232 22.40 20.72 1.26
N ALA A 233 21.16 20.94 0.83
CA ALA A 233 20.87 21.42 -0.51
C ALA A 233 21.43 22.84 -0.76
N LYS A 234 21.29 23.76 0.20
CA LYS A 234 21.89 25.11 0.13
C LYS A 234 23.41 25.06 0.02
N GLU A 235 24.05 24.17 0.75
CA GLU A 235 25.52 23.99 0.72
C GLU A 235 26.05 23.44 -0.62
N LYS A 236 25.19 22.74 -1.36
CA LYS A 236 25.56 22.09 -2.65
C LYS A 236 24.83 22.67 -3.87
N ALA A 237 24.31 23.87 -3.75
CA ALA A 237 23.68 24.53 -4.89
C ALA A 237 24.70 24.84 -6.03
N PRO A 238 24.32 24.75 -7.34
CA PRO A 238 22.98 24.40 -7.82
C PRO A 238 22.66 22.91 -7.66
N CYS A 239 21.43 22.57 -7.24
CA CYS A 239 21.00 21.19 -7.02
C CYS A 239 19.47 21.04 -7.14
N ILE A 240 19.03 19.79 -7.22
CA ILE A 240 17.62 19.42 -7.18
C ILE A 240 17.32 18.65 -5.90
N VAL A 241 16.27 19.06 -5.19
CA VAL A 241 15.66 18.34 -4.08
C VAL A 241 14.39 17.67 -4.58
N PHE A 242 14.30 16.36 -4.46
CA PHE A 242 13.14 15.59 -4.86
C PHE A 242 12.45 14.94 -3.66
N ILE A 243 11.16 15.19 -3.52
CA ILE A 243 10.32 14.61 -2.47
C ILE A 243 9.29 13.71 -3.15
N ASP A 244 9.46 12.39 -3.05
CA ASP A 244 8.49 11.44 -3.55
C ASP A 244 7.33 11.25 -2.56
N GLU A 245 6.14 10.94 -3.05
CA GLU A 245 4.94 10.72 -2.23
C GLU A 245 4.69 11.88 -1.23
N ILE A 246 4.74 13.12 -1.71
CA ILE A 246 4.58 14.32 -0.88
C ILE A 246 3.26 14.33 -0.11
N ASP A 247 2.24 13.62 -0.58
CA ASP A 247 0.95 13.45 0.08
C ASP A 247 1.06 12.73 1.43
N ALA A 248 2.13 11.99 1.71
CA ALA A 248 2.36 11.39 3.03
C ALA A 248 2.46 12.44 4.16
N ILE A 249 3.00 13.62 3.86
CA ILE A 249 3.14 14.74 4.81
C ILE A 249 2.20 15.91 4.50
N GLY A 250 1.77 16.02 3.26
CA GLY A 250 1.06 17.18 2.72
C GLY A 250 -0.46 17.06 2.69
N GLN A 251 -1.10 16.12 3.38
CA GLN A 251 -2.55 15.95 3.36
C GLN A 251 -3.31 17.12 3.99
N LYS A 252 -4.49 17.43 3.44
CA LYS A 252 -5.46 18.37 4.00
C LYS A 252 -5.79 18.02 5.45
N ARG A 253 -5.98 19.04 6.27
CA ARG A 253 -6.42 18.90 7.65
C ARG A 253 -7.83 18.29 7.67
N SER A 254 -7.95 17.04 8.13
CA SER A 254 -9.26 16.48 8.45
C SER A 254 -9.62 16.87 9.88
N GLY A 255 -10.77 17.51 10.06
CA GLY A 255 -11.25 18.03 11.35
C GLY A 255 -11.61 16.95 12.39
N GLY A 256 -10.96 15.81 12.40
CA GLY A 256 -11.17 14.70 13.32
C GLY A 256 -10.26 14.78 14.54
N GLN A 257 -10.86 14.76 15.70
CA GLN A 257 -10.34 14.96 17.06
C GLN A 257 -9.56 13.72 17.60
N TYR A 258 -8.46 13.30 16.92
CA TYR A 258 -7.56 12.28 17.49
C TYR A 258 -6.09 12.63 17.20
N GLY A 259 -5.29 12.68 18.25
CA GLY A 259 -3.93 13.20 18.40
C GLY A 259 -2.79 12.47 17.63
N GLY A 260 -3.00 12.10 16.37
CA GLY A 260 -1.96 11.50 15.52
C GLY A 260 -1.44 12.41 14.40
N ASN A 261 -1.92 13.65 14.28
CA ASN A 261 -1.59 14.54 13.16
C ASN A 261 -0.52 15.60 13.49
N ASP A 262 -0.17 15.80 14.76
CA ASP A 262 0.70 16.91 15.19
C ASP A 262 2.09 16.85 14.56
N GLU A 263 2.65 15.66 14.39
CA GLU A 263 3.98 15.51 13.81
C GLU A 263 3.99 15.78 12.30
N ARG A 264 2.99 15.30 11.58
CA ARG A 264 2.85 15.56 10.13
C ARG A 264 2.62 17.06 9.88
N GLU A 265 1.78 17.69 10.68
CA GLU A 265 1.50 19.13 10.56
C GLU A 265 2.74 19.95 10.87
N GLN A 266 3.52 19.58 11.88
CA GLN A 266 4.76 20.26 12.21
C GLN A 266 5.80 20.11 11.09
N THR A 267 5.90 18.91 10.50
CA THR A 267 6.79 18.62 9.38
C THR A 267 6.37 19.41 8.13
N LEU A 268 5.07 19.44 7.82
CA LEU A 268 4.52 20.23 6.73
C LEU A 268 4.82 21.73 6.92
N ASN A 269 4.55 22.27 8.11
CA ASN A 269 4.83 23.67 8.40
C ASN A 269 6.32 24.02 8.29
N GLN A 270 7.21 23.08 8.68
CA GLN A 270 8.64 23.27 8.48
C GLN A 270 9.01 23.27 7.00
N LEU A 271 8.44 22.34 6.19
CA LEU A 271 8.66 22.31 4.75
C LEU A 271 8.23 23.64 4.09
N LEU A 272 7.04 24.13 4.44
CA LEU A 272 6.54 25.40 3.93
C LEU A 272 7.46 26.57 4.32
N THR A 273 7.97 26.58 5.57
CA THR A 273 8.91 27.60 6.05
C THR A 273 10.22 27.56 5.29
N GLU A 274 10.77 26.37 5.03
CA GLU A 274 12.00 26.24 4.24
C GLU A 274 11.79 26.70 2.80
N MET A 275 10.65 26.36 2.17
CA MET A 275 10.31 26.80 0.82
C MET A 275 10.14 28.33 0.73
N ASP A 276 9.49 28.94 1.70
CA ASP A 276 9.30 30.40 1.76
C ASP A 276 10.62 31.12 1.99
N GLY A 277 11.53 30.53 2.77
CA GLY A 277 12.87 31.04 3.06
C GLY A 277 13.88 30.92 1.92
N PHE A 278 13.50 30.36 0.77
CA PHE A 278 14.31 30.39 -0.44
C PHE A 278 14.12 31.70 -1.18
N GLU A 279 15.11 32.56 -1.16
CA GLU A 279 15.19 33.66 -2.13
C GLU A 279 15.56 33.08 -3.49
N GLY A 280 14.85 33.49 -4.56
CA GLY A 280 14.85 32.86 -5.88
C GLY A 280 16.20 32.74 -6.63
N ASN A 281 17.33 33.07 -6.02
CA ASN A 281 18.64 33.09 -6.66
C ASN A 281 19.58 31.95 -6.19
N ASN A 282 19.14 31.05 -5.31
CA ASN A 282 20.08 30.09 -4.71
C ASN A 282 20.37 28.82 -5.55
N GLY A 283 19.80 28.69 -6.76
CA GLY A 283 20.04 27.55 -7.64
C GLY A 283 19.50 26.22 -7.11
N VAL A 284 18.63 26.22 -6.11
CA VAL A 284 17.96 25.02 -5.60
C VAL A 284 16.56 24.95 -6.17
N ILE A 285 16.23 23.85 -6.83
CA ILE A 285 14.90 23.56 -7.36
C ILE A 285 14.31 22.39 -6.60
N ILE A 286 13.04 22.53 -6.18
CA ILE A 286 12.34 21.48 -5.47
C ILE A 286 11.38 20.79 -6.45
N LEU A 287 11.57 19.49 -6.64
CA LEU A 287 10.61 18.65 -7.34
C LEU A 287 9.86 17.81 -6.30
N ALA A 288 8.55 17.66 -6.45
CA ALA A 288 7.79 16.71 -5.67
C ALA A 288 6.93 15.83 -6.57
N ALA A 289 6.60 14.62 -6.12
CA ALA A 289 5.71 13.73 -6.83
C ALA A 289 4.53 13.30 -5.96
N THR A 290 3.36 13.17 -6.55
CA THR A 290 2.17 12.61 -5.90
C THR A 290 1.26 11.90 -6.90
N ASN A 291 0.56 10.87 -6.41
CA ASN A 291 -0.53 10.24 -7.14
C ASN A 291 -1.90 10.84 -6.74
N ARG A 292 -1.93 11.72 -5.72
CA ARG A 292 -3.16 12.28 -5.12
C ARG A 292 -3.08 13.80 -4.97
N PRO A 293 -3.04 14.56 -6.06
CA PRO A 293 -2.89 16.02 -5.97
C PRO A 293 -4.04 16.69 -5.23
N GLU A 294 -5.25 16.11 -5.28
CA GLU A 294 -6.45 16.60 -4.60
C GLU A 294 -6.40 16.44 -3.07
N SER A 295 -5.59 15.52 -2.56
CA SER A 295 -5.42 15.31 -1.11
C SER A 295 -4.48 16.33 -0.48
N LEU A 296 -3.70 17.06 -1.29
CA LEU A 296 -2.70 18.00 -0.79
C LEU A 296 -3.33 19.24 -0.15
N ASP A 297 -2.69 19.71 0.93
CA ASP A 297 -3.03 20.99 1.56
C ASP A 297 -2.84 22.12 0.53
N PRO A 298 -3.85 22.99 0.35
CA PRO A 298 -3.76 24.13 -0.58
C PRO A 298 -2.55 25.05 -0.32
N ALA A 299 -2.02 25.07 0.90
CA ALA A 299 -0.83 25.84 1.24
C ALA A 299 0.41 25.40 0.45
N LEU A 300 0.52 24.11 0.10
CA LEU A 300 1.63 23.60 -0.71
C LEU A 300 1.61 24.12 -2.16
N THR A 301 0.43 24.35 -2.71
CA THR A 301 0.24 24.72 -4.12
C THR A 301 0.06 26.21 -4.36
N ARG A 302 0.34 27.05 -3.33
CA ARG A 302 0.31 28.53 -3.46
C ARG A 302 1.53 29.02 -4.25
N PRO A 303 1.40 30.17 -4.96
CA PRO A 303 2.52 30.81 -5.62
C PRO A 303 3.73 30.98 -4.70
N GLY A 304 4.92 30.67 -5.23
CA GLY A 304 6.17 30.70 -4.47
C GLY A 304 6.52 29.39 -3.76
N ARG A 305 5.70 28.35 -3.93
CA ARG A 305 5.92 26.97 -3.42
C ARG A 305 5.86 25.98 -4.58
N PHE A 306 4.94 24.99 -4.59
CA PHE A 306 4.70 24.14 -5.76
C PHE A 306 3.70 24.82 -6.70
N ASP A 307 4.12 25.85 -7.36
CA ASP A 307 3.29 26.70 -8.21
C ASP A 307 3.19 26.21 -9.66
N ARG A 308 4.10 25.33 -10.10
CA ARG A 308 4.00 24.65 -11.39
C ARG A 308 3.62 23.18 -11.19
N ARG A 309 2.56 22.75 -11.87
CA ARG A 309 2.15 21.34 -11.94
C ARG A 309 2.51 20.79 -13.31
N VAL A 310 3.17 19.64 -13.32
CA VAL A 310 3.51 18.90 -14.53
C VAL A 310 2.79 17.55 -14.48
N PRO A 311 1.76 17.34 -15.32
CA PRO A 311 1.10 16.06 -15.42
C PRO A 311 2.06 15.03 -16.04
N VAL A 312 2.10 13.83 -15.49
CA VAL A 312 2.82 12.66 -15.96
C VAL A 312 1.78 11.56 -16.11
N GLU A 313 1.18 11.48 -17.29
CA GLU A 313 0.00 10.66 -17.55
C GLU A 313 0.39 9.23 -17.95
N LEU A 314 -0.61 8.36 -18.18
CA LEU A 314 -0.35 7.07 -18.80
C LEU A 314 0.12 7.27 -20.24
N PRO A 315 1.12 6.49 -20.71
CA PRO A 315 1.69 6.70 -22.04
C PRO A 315 0.66 6.40 -23.14
N ASP A 316 0.65 7.25 -24.16
CA ASP A 316 -0.08 7.02 -25.40
C ASP A 316 0.50 5.84 -26.19
N LEU A 317 -0.08 5.50 -27.32
CA LEU A 317 0.38 4.36 -28.14
C LEU A 317 1.87 4.47 -28.52
N LYS A 318 2.32 5.68 -28.94
CA LYS A 318 3.71 5.91 -29.31
C LYS A 318 4.64 5.85 -28.11
N GLY A 319 4.21 6.41 -26.99
CA GLY A 319 4.93 6.34 -25.71
C GLY A 319 5.07 4.91 -25.22
N ARG A 320 4.01 4.08 -25.28
CA ARG A 320 4.08 2.67 -24.93
C ARG A 320 5.07 1.90 -25.81
N GLU A 321 5.01 2.10 -27.12
CA GLU A 321 5.95 1.49 -28.05
C GLU A 321 7.40 1.87 -27.74
N ALA A 322 7.66 3.17 -27.53
CA ALA A 322 8.99 3.67 -27.18
C ALA A 322 9.49 3.12 -25.84
N ILE A 323 8.62 3.03 -24.82
CA ILE A 323 8.96 2.44 -23.52
C ILE A 323 9.32 0.97 -23.66
N LEU A 324 8.53 0.19 -24.40
CA LEU A 324 8.80 -1.22 -24.67
C LEU A 324 10.16 -1.39 -25.36
N GLN A 325 10.47 -0.56 -26.38
CA GLN A 325 11.76 -0.58 -27.07
C GLN A 325 12.94 -0.25 -26.15
N VAL A 326 12.81 0.76 -25.26
CA VAL A 326 13.85 1.11 -24.28
C VAL A 326 14.14 -0.03 -23.34
N HIS A 327 13.10 -0.71 -22.84
CA HIS A 327 13.28 -1.86 -21.95
C HIS A 327 13.77 -3.10 -22.71
N ALA A 328 13.36 -3.29 -23.96
CA ALA A 328 13.81 -4.40 -24.81
C ALA A 328 15.31 -4.32 -25.14
N LYS A 329 15.92 -3.13 -25.19
CA LYS A 329 17.38 -2.97 -25.34
C LYS A 329 18.19 -3.66 -24.22
N LYS A 330 17.57 -3.91 -23.06
CA LYS A 330 18.24 -4.53 -21.90
C LYS A 330 18.20 -6.06 -21.93
N ILE A 331 17.43 -6.65 -22.84
CA ILE A 331 17.26 -8.09 -23.00
C ILE A 331 17.54 -8.51 -24.45
N LYS A 332 17.63 -9.80 -24.72
CA LYS A 332 17.71 -10.30 -26.10
C LYS A 332 16.31 -10.57 -26.61
N VAL A 333 15.94 -9.91 -27.68
CA VAL A 333 14.64 -10.03 -28.35
C VAL A 333 14.86 -10.51 -29.78
N ALA A 334 13.91 -11.28 -30.34
CA ALA A 334 13.92 -11.69 -31.74
C ALA A 334 13.76 -10.46 -32.66
N GLU A 335 14.33 -10.53 -33.86
CA GLU A 335 14.33 -9.40 -34.82
C GLU A 335 12.95 -9.11 -35.43
N ASP A 336 12.05 -10.08 -35.42
CA ASP A 336 10.70 -10.03 -36.00
C ASP A 336 9.61 -9.52 -35.04
N VAL A 337 9.98 -9.01 -33.86
CA VAL A 337 9.02 -8.51 -32.88
C VAL A 337 8.40 -7.17 -33.31
N ASP A 338 7.08 -7.17 -33.42
CA ASP A 338 6.27 -5.97 -33.66
C ASP A 338 5.87 -5.29 -32.34
N PHE A 339 6.67 -4.30 -31.91
CA PHE A 339 6.41 -3.52 -30.70
C PHE A 339 5.14 -2.68 -30.80
N ASN A 340 4.71 -2.28 -32.01
CA ASN A 340 3.47 -1.53 -32.18
C ASN A 340 2.25 -2.39 -31.84
N LYS A 341 2.24 -3.66 -32.30
CA LYS A 341 1.20 -4.64 -31.93
C LYS A 341 1.17 -4.85 -30.43
N ILE A 342 2.33 -5.05 -29.79
CA ILE A 342 2.45 -5.21 -28.33
C ILE A 342 1.94 -3.96 -27.59
N ALA A 343 2.30 -2.75 -28.05
CA ALA A 343 1.86 -1.50 -27.45
C ALA A 343 0.34 -1.29 -27.54
N ARG A 344 -0.29 -1.74 -28.64
CA ARG A 344 -1.77 -1.74 -28.76
C ARG A 344 -2.41 -2.67 -27.77
N MET A 345 -1.91 -3.90 -27.66
CA MET A 345 -2.42 -4.91 -26.71
C MET A 345 -2.28 -4.47 -25.25
N ALA A 346 -1.22 -3.70 -24.94
CA ALA A 346 -0.96 -3.13 -23.62
C ALA A 346 -1.63 -1.75 -23.40
N SER A 347 -2.80 -1.54 -23.98
CA SER A 347 -3.56 -0.28 -23.81
C SER A 347 -3.86 -0.01 -22.34
N GLY A 348 -3.61 1.24 -21.88
CA GLY A 348 -3.80 1.65 -20.50
C GLY A 348 -2.70 1.20 -19.53
N ALA A 349 -1.67 0.47 -19.99
CA ALA A 349 -0.56 0.06 -19.15
C ALA A 349 0.36 1.25 -18.81
N SER A 350 0.79 1.32 -17.56
CA SER A 350 1.80 2.25 -17.08
C SER A 350 3.21 1.86 -17.55
N GLY A 351 4.16 2.79 -17.47
CA GLY A 351 5.57 2.52 -17.80
C GLY A 351 6.17 1.37 -16.97
N ALA A 352 5.78 1.24 -15.72
CA ALA A 352 6.23 0.14 -14.86
C ALA A 352 5.66 -1.22 -15.29
N GLU A 353 4.39 -1.28 -15.70
CA GLU A 353 3.78 -2.50 -16.22
C GLU A 353 4.40 -2.90 -17.56
N LEU A 354 4.69 -1.94 -18.45
CA LEU A 354 5.39 -2.20 -19.71
C LEU A 354 6.80 -2.75 -19.50
N ALA A 355 7.53 -2.22 -18.52
CA ALA A 355 8.83 -2.74 -18.12
C ALA A 355 8.72 -4.18 -17.60
N ASN A 356 7.67 -4.47 -16.81
CA ASN A 356 7.41 -5.80 -16.29
C ASN A 356 7.04 -6.79 -17.40
N ILE A 357 6.25 -6.38 -18.39
CA ILE A 357 5.92 -7.21 -19.57
C ILE A 357 7.20 -7.66 -20.28
N VAL A 358 8.12 -6.75 -20.52
CA VAL A 358 9.41 -7.08 -21.18
C VAL A 358 10.25 -8.04 -20.33
N ASN A 359 10.28 -7.83 -19.02
CA ASN A 359 11.00 -8.70 -18.09
C ASN A 359 10.38 -10.11 -18.03
N GLU A 360 9.05 -10.22 -17.94
CA GLU A 360 8.34 -11.50 -17.91
C GLU A 360 8.55 -12.28 -19.22
N ALA A 361 8.60 -11.59 -20.39
CA ALA A 361 8.91 -12.21 -21.66
C ALA A 361 10.32 -12.83 -21.66
N ALA A 362 11.30 -12.13 -21.09
CA ALA A 362 12.65 -12.67 -20.95
C ALA A 362 12.70 -13.89 -20.02
N LEU A 363 12.01 -13.81 -18.86
CA LEU A 363 11.91 -14.93 -17.91
C LEU A 363 11.22 -16.16 -18.55
N ARG A 364 10.19 -15.93 -19.36
CA ARG A 364 9.50 -16.99 -20.10
C ARG A 364 10.43 -17.65 -21.11
N ALA A 365 11.16 -16.88 -21.90
CA ALA A 365 12.13 -17.41 -22.85
C ALA A 365 13.17 -18.31 -22.17
N VAL A 366 13.71 -17.90 -21.01
CA VAL A 366 14.66 -18.71 -20.23
C VAL A 366 14.00 -20.00 -19.71
N ARG A 367 12.77 -19.91 -19.21
CA ARG A 367 12.00 -21.08 -18.72
C ARG A 367 11.79 -22.13 -19.81
N ASP A 368 11.59 -21.68 -21.05
CA ASP A 368 11.42 -22.54 -22.23
C ASP A 368 12.76 -22.93 -22.89
N GLY A 369 13.91 -22.65 -22.25
CA GLY A 369 15.25 -22.99 -22.74
C GLY A 369 15.75 -22.16 -23.92
N ARG A 370 15.09 -21.06 -24.25
CA ARG A 370 15.46 -20.14 -25.33
C ARG A 370 16.38 -19.02 -24.81
N ARG A 371 17.14 -18.42 -25.73
CA ARG A 371 18.10 -17.34 -25.41
C ARG A 371 17.61 -15.95 -25.79
N PHE A 372 16.43 -15.83 -26.33
CA PHE A 372 15.79 -14.57 -26.76
C PHE A 372 14.29 -14.66 -26.58
N ALA A 373 13.65 -13.53 -26.30
CA ALA A 373 12.20 -13.41 -26.19
C ALA A 373 11.60 -13.22 -27.60
N THR A 374 10.49 -13.88 -27.86
CA THR A 374 9.73 -13.83 -29.11
C THR A 374 8.49 -12.95 -28.98
N GLN A 375 7.82 -12.70 -30.11
CA GLN A 375 6.51 -12.02 -30.14
C GLN A 375 5.50 -12.71 -29.20
N ALA A 376 5.41 -14.05 -29.28
CA ALA A 376 4.49 -14.84 -28.43
C ALA A 376 4.80 -14.72 -26.94
N ASP A 377 6.08 -14.56 -26.56
CA ASP A 377 6.44 -14.34 -25.15
C ASP A 377 5.95 -13.00 -24.64
N LEU A 378 6.07 -11.95 -25.44
CA LEU A 378 5.59 -10.62 -25.11
C LEU A 378 4.06 -10.58 -25.02
N GLU A 379 3.36 -11.18 -25.98
CA GLU A 379 1.90 -11.28 -25.99
C GLU A 379 1.38 -12.00 -24.74
N GLU A 380 1.95 -13.16 -24.40
CA GLU A 380 1.56 -13.89 -23.17
C GLU A 380 1.96 -13.12 -21.89
N SER A 381 3.06 -12.37 -21.91
CA SER A 381 3.47 -11.57 -20.77
C SER A 381 2.52 -10.41 -20.48
N ILE A 382 1.89 -9.83 -21.52
CA ILE A 382 0.79 -8.87 -21.34
C ILE A 382 -0.33 -9.52 -20.55
N GLU A 383 -0.73 -10.73 -20.94
CA GLU A 383 -1.80 -11.47 -20.27
C GLU A 383 -1.44 -11.81 -18.82
N VAL A 384 -0.18 -12.16 -18.57
CA VAL A 384 0.32 -12.44 -17.22
C VAL A 384 0.27 -11.19 -16.34
N VAL A 385 0.63 -10.04 -16.88
CA VAL A 385 0.64 -8.78 -16.12
C VAL A 385 -0.79 -8.28 -15.85
N ILE A 386 -1.70 -8.41 -16.82
CA ILE A 386 -3.09 -7.93 -16.72
C ILE A 386 -3.97 -8.94 -15.98
N ALA A 387 -3.92 -10.23 -16.34
CA ALA A 387 -4.83 -11.27 -15.87
C ALA A 387 -4.18 -12.33 -14.96
N GLY A 388 -2.88 -12.24 -14.72
CA GLY A 388 -2.12 -13.21 -13.92
C GLY A 388 -1.72 -14.47 -14.67
N TYR A 389 -0.98 -15.35 -14.00
CA TYR A 389 -0.49 -16.60 -14.58
C TYR A 389 -1.62 -17.59 -14.88
N GLN A 390 -1.40 -18.47 -15.88
CA GLN A 390 -2.30 -19.60 -16.14
C GLN A 390 -2.33 -20.55 -14.94
N LYS A 391 -3.51 -20.94 -14.50
CA LYS A 391 -3.70 -21.94 -13.45
C LYS A 391 -3.49 -23.35 -14.03
N LYS A 392 -2.38 -23.99 -13.70
CA LYS A 392 -2.08 -25.36 -14.16
C LYS A 392 -2.96 -26.45 -13.53
N ASN A 393 -3.54 -26.18 -12.35
CA ASN A 393 -4.28 -27.14 -11.55
C ASN A 393 -5.78 -26.85 -11.46
N ALA A 394 -6.31 -25.90 -12.24
CA ALA A 394 -7.75 -25.65 -12.29
C ALA A 394 -8.39 -26.62 -13.26
N ILE A 395 -8.99 -27.68 -12.72
CA ILE A 395 -9.80 -28.61 -13.49
C ILE A 395 -11.22 -28.06 -13.49
N MET A 396 -11.61 -27.39 -14.60
CA MET A 396 -13.01 -27.11 -14.86
C MET A 396 -13.72 -28.40 -15.26
N THR A 397 -14.93 -28.57 -14.81
CA THR A 397 -15.81 -29.62 -15.32
C THR A 397 -16.17 -29.34 -16.79
N ASP A 398 -16.51 -30.36 -17.56
CA ASP A 398 -16.92 -30.19 -18.96
C ASP A 398 -18.13 -29.24 -19.08
N GLU A 399 -19.02 -29.25 -18.10
CA GLU A 399 -20.16 -28.34 -18.02
C GLU A 399 -19.72 -26.89 -17.81
N GLU A 400 -18.84 -26.64 -16.84
CA GLU A 400 -18.27 -25.31 -16.59
C GLU A 400 -17.49 -24.78 -17.80
N LYS A 401 -16.66 -25.63 -18.41
CA LYS A 401 -15.90 -25.30 -19.62
C LYS A 401 -16.83 -24.88 -20.76
N LYS A 402 -17.94 -25.60 -20.93
CA LYS A 402 -18.96 -25.27 -21.93
C LYS A 402 -19.63 -23.93 -21.62
N ILE A 403 -20.05 -23.70 -20.37
CA ILE A 403 -20.68 -22.42 -19.96
C ILE A 403 -19.72 -21.25 -20.21
N VAL A 404 -18.46 -21.36 -19.79
CA VAL A 404 -17.46 -20.30 -19.99
C VAL A 404 -17.22 -20.05 -21.49
N SER A 405 -17.20 -21.10 -22.33
CA SER A 405 -17.06 -20.92 -23.78
C SER A 405 -18.19 -20.09 -24.38
N TYR A 406 -19.44 -20.35 -23.99
CA TYR A 406 -20.56 -19.55 -24.43
C TYR A 406 -20.53 -18.12 -23.87
N HIS A 407 -20.09 -17.96 -22.62
CA HIS A 407 -19.96 -16.66 -21.97
C HIS A 407 -18.97 -15.76 -22.72
N GLU A 408 -17.75 -16.25 -23.00
CA GLU A 408 -16.72 -15.47 -23.70
C GLU A 408 -17.10 -15.18 -25.17
N ILE A 409 -17.68 -16.16 -25.86
CA ILE A 409 -18.20 -15.91 -27.21
C ILE A 409 -19.38 -14.95 -27.18
N GLY A 410 -20.19 -14.95 -26.13
CA GLY A 410 -21.26 -13.97 -25.94
C GLY A 410 -20.74 -12.54 -25.97
N HIS A 411 -19.68 -12.24 -25.24
CA HIS A 411 -19.01 -10.93 -25.27
C HIS A 411 -18.48 -10.61 -26.66
N ALA A 412 -17.74 -11.54 -27.27
CA ALA A 412 -17.10 -11.33 -28.56
C ALA A 412 -18.12 -11.13 -29.69
N LEU A 413 -19.19 -11.92 -29.71
CA LEU A 413 -20.20 -11.87 -30.77
C LEU A 413 -21.06 -10.60 -30.65
N VAL A 414 -21.47 -10.21 -29.45
CA VAL A 414 -22.16 -8.94 -29.22
C VAL A 414 -21.28 -7.76 -29.67
N ALA A 415 -19.98 -7.79 -29.35
CA ALA A 415 -19.07 -6.75 -29.83
C ALA A 415 -18.95 -6.70 -31.35
N ALA A 416 -18.78 -7.85 -32.00
CA ALA A 416 -18.61 -7.94 -33.47
C ALA A 416 -19.87 -7.54 -34.25
N MET A 417 -21.07 -7.73 -33.68
CA MET A 417 -22.34 -7.39 -34.31
C MET A 417 -22.78 -5.93 -34.08
N GLN A 418 -21.97 -5.14 -33.40
CA GLN A 418 -22.23 -3.73 -33.13
C GLN A 418 -21.26 -2.83 -33.90
N THR A 419 -21.68 -1.59 -34.15
CA THR A 419 -20.81 -0.53 -34.67
C THR A 419 -20.01 0.09 -33.52
N HIS A 420 -18.83 0.63 -33.84
CA HIS A 420 -17.98 1.32 -32.86
C HIS A 420 -17.53 0.45 -31.67
N SER A 421 -17.35 -0.84 -31.89
CA SER A 421 -16.72 -1.75 -30.93
C SER A 421 -15.28 -2.02 -31.33
N ALA A 422 -14.39 -2.10 -30.35
CA ALA A 422 -13.00 -2.47 -30.60
C ALA A 422 -12.91 -3.92 -31.15
N PRO A 423 -12.02 -4.19 -32.13
CA PRO A 423 -11.85 -5.53 -32.68
C PRO A 423 -11.45 -6.54 -31.60
N VAL A 424 -12.00 -7.74 -31.72
CA VAL A 424 -11.61 -8.89 -30.88
C VAL A 424 -10.23 -9.37 -31.36
N GLN A 425 -9.27 -9.46 -30.45
CA GLN A 425 -7.91 -9.94 -30.72
C GLN A 425 -7.72 -11.39 -30.31
N LYS A 426 -8.29 -11.76 -29.17
CA LYS A 426 -8.12 -13.11 -28.59
C LYS A 426 -9.29 -13.44 -27.68
N ILE A 427 -9.72 -14.69 -27.69
CA ILE A 427 -10.70 -15.23 -26.76
C ILE A 427 -10.09 -16.50 -26.15
N THR A 428 -10.17 -16.66 -24.84
CA THR A 428 -9.63 -17.82 -24.15
C THR A 428 -10.49 -18.22 -22.96
N ILE A 429 -10.57 -19.52 -22.70
CA ILE A 429 -11.21 -20.11 -21.52
C ILE A 429 -10.18 -20.75 -20.59
N VAL A 430 -8.90 -20.40 -20.72
CA VAL A 430 -7.84 -20.88 -19.83
C VAL A 430 -7.85 -20.06 -18.54
N PRO A 431 -8.12 -20.69 -17.36
CA PRO A 431 -8.24 -19.97 -16.10
C PRO A 431 -6.93 -19.28 -15.68
N ARG A 432 -7.07 -18.08 -15.10
CA ARG A 432 -5.96 -17.25 -14.63
C ARG A 432 -5.95 -17.10 -13.10
N THR A 433 -4.80 -16.70 -12.55
CA THR A 433 -4.65 -16.54 -11.09
C THR A 433 -5.41 -15.34 -10.52
N SER A 434 -5.81 -14.37 -11.34
CA SER A 434 -6.72 -13.28 -10.95
C SER A 434 -8.14 -13.73 -10.59
N GLY A 435 -8.48 -15.00 -10.89
CA GLY A 435 -9.82 -15.55 -10.65
C GLY A 435 -10.67 -15.62 -11.91
N ALA A 436 -10.25 -15.02 -13.02
CA ALA A 436 -10.94 -15.15 -14.30
C ALA A 436 -10.87 -16.60 -14.81
N LEU A 437 -12.02 -17.13 -15.24
CA LEU A 437 -12.14 -18.47 -15.85
C LEU A 437 -11.89 -18.43 -17.36
N GLY A 438 -12.11 -17.27 -17.98
CA GLY A 438 -11.83 -16.93 -19.36
C GLY A 438 -11.70 -15.42 -19.51
N TYR A 439 -11.41 -14.93 -20.70
CA TYR A 439 -11.53 -13.51 -21.05
C TYR A 439 -11.54 -13.32 -22.56
N THR A 440 -12.19 -12.25 -22.96
CA THR A 440 -12.23 -11.75 -24.33
C THR A 440 -11.41 -10.46 -24.42
N MET A 441 -10.30 -10.49 -25.15
CA MET A 441 -9.43 -9.33 -25.37
C MET A 441 -9.88 -8.53 -26.58
N GLN A 442 -10.23 -7.27 -26.35
CA GLN A 442 -10.54 -6.29 -27.38
C GLN A 442 -9.44 -5.22 -27.39
N VAL A 443 -8.97 -4.81 -28.57
CA VAL A 443 -7.88 -3.84 -28.73
C VAL A 443 -8.32 -2.75 -29.68
N GLU A 444 -8.29 -1.50 -29.22
CA GLU A 444 -8.61 -0.34 -30.04
C GLU A 444 -7.51 -0.08 -31.10
N GLU A 445 -7.92 0.26 -32.31
CA GLU A 445 -6.96 0.51 -33.41
C GLU A 445 -6.29 1.89 -33.38
N GLY A 446 -6.73 2.80 -32.51
CA GLY A 446 -6.21 4.16 -32.42
C GLY A 446 -6.32 4.78 -31.03
N ASN A 447 -5.88 6.04 -30.90
CA ASN A 447 -6.09 6.85 -29.69
C ASN A 447 -7.54 7.38 -29.70
N HIS A 448 -8.39 6.79 -28.85
CA HIS A 448 -9.77 7.24 -28.67
C HIS A 448 -9.85 8.12 -27.40
N TYR A 449 -9.98 9.43 -27.61
CA TYR A 449 -10.07 10.40 -26.50
C TYR A 449 -11.52 10.73 -26.10
N LEU A 450 -12.47 10.53 -27.01
CA LEU A 450 -13.89 10.83 -26.76
C LEU A 450 -14.76 9.64 -27.10
N MET A 451 -15.62 9.26 -26.20
CA MET A 451 -16.65 8.22 -26.43
C MET A 451 -18.03 8.86 -26.55
N SER A 452 -18.74 8.52 -27.58
CA SER A 452 -20.14 8.92 -27.74
C SER A 452 -21.08 8.13 -26.82
N LYS A 453 -22.30 8.64 -26.62
CA LYS A 453 -23.37 7.93 -25.86
C LYS A 453 -23.60 6.53 -26.45
N THR A 454 -23.64 6.42 -27.78
CA THR A 454 -23.85 5.13 -28.47
C THR A 454 -22.72 4.13 -28.24
N GLU A 455 -21.47 4.60 -28.26
CA GLU A 455 -20.31 3.73 -27.97
C GLU A 455 -20.33 3.22 -26.53
N MET A 456 -20.65 4.08 -25.57
CA MET A 456 -20.77 3.67 -24.17
C MET A 456 -21.93 2.68 -23.96
N GLU A 457 -23.09 2.92 -24.60
CA GLU A 457 -24.23 1.99 -24.59
C GLU A 457 -23.84 0.64 -25.22
N ASN A 458 -23.11 0.64 -26.32
CA ASN A 458 -22.61 -0.57 -26.98
C ASN A 458 -21.63 -1.33 -26.07
N LYS A 459 -20.76 -0.61 -25.36
CA LYS A 459 -19.84 -1.21 -24.41
C LYS A 459 -20.57 -1.89 -23.23
N ILE A 460 -21.65 -1.28 -22.74
CA ILE A 460 -22.50 -1.91 -21.72
C ILE A 460 -23.15 -3.19 -22.29
N ALA A 461 -23.67 -3.15 -23.52
CA ALA A 461 -24.23 -4.33 -24.17
C ALA A 461 -23.20 -5.45 -24.33
N THR A 462 -21.97 -5.12 -24.72
CA THR A 462 -20.85 -6.08 -24.78
C THR A 462 -20.55 -6.70 -23.41
N LEU A 463 -20.45 -5.88 -22.34
CA LEU A 463 -20.24 -6.36 -20.97
C LEU A 463 -21.35 -7.29 -20.49
N THR A 464 -22.59 -7.08 -20.93
CA THR A 464 -23.71 -7.99 -20.57
C THR A 464 -23.81 -9.22 -21.48
N GLY A 465 -22.99 -9.32 -22.53
CA GLY A 465 -23.01 -10.36 -23.56
C GLY A 465 -22.79 -11.77 -23.03
N GLY A 466 -21.84 -11.94 -22.10
CA GLY A 466 -21.56 -13.24 -21.47
C GLY A 466 -22.75 -13.81 -20.74
N ARG A 467 -23.36 -13.02 -19.86
CA ARG A 467 -24.59 -13.41 -19.16
C ARG A 467 -25.76 -13.63 -20.10
N ALA A 468 -25.92 -12.77 -21.12
CA ALA A 468 -26.95 -12.94 -22.12
C ALA A 468 -26.81 -14.28 -22.88
N ALA A 469 -25.59 -14.71 -23.18
CA ALA A 469 -25.32 -16.02 -23.78
C ALA A 469 -25.74 -17.17 -22.86
N GLU A 470 -25.42 -17.10 -21.56
CA GLU A 470 -25.88 -18.10 -20.58
C GLU A 470 -27.41 -18.20 -20.54
N GLU A 471 -28.12 -17.07 -20.49
CA GLU A 471 -29.60 -17.03 -20.47
C GLU A 471 -30.21 -17.62 -21.74
N VAL A 472 -29.70 -17.24 -22.92
CA VAL A 472 -30.21 -17.71 -24.23
C VAL A 472 -29.94 -19.21 -24.45
N VAL A 473 -28.84 -19.73 -23.94
CA VAL A 473 -28.38 -21.11 -24.21
C VAL A 473 -28.84 -22.09 -23.16
N PHE A 474 -28.61 -21.76 -21.89
CA PHE A 474 -28.81 -22.65 -20.76
C PHE A 474 -30.09 -22.35 -19.96
N GLN A 475 -30.77 -21.23 -20.22
CA GLN A 475 -31.89 -20.74 -19.42
C GLN A 475 -31.55 -20.64 -17.92
N SER A 476 -30.29 -20.40 -17.64
CA SER A 476 -29.71 -20.30 -16.31
C SER A 476 -28.65 -19.23 -16.33
N VAL A 477 -28.23 -18.78 -15.14
CA VAL A 477 -27.17 -17.76 -14.96
C VAL A 477 -26.20 -18.22 -13.90
N THR A 478 -24.91 -17.89 -14.10
CA THR A 478 -23.86 -18.23 -13.17
C THR A 478 -23.27 -16.99 -12.47
N THR A 479 -22.39 -17.23 -11.53
CA THR A 479 -21.64 -16.17 -10.85
C THR A 479 -20.50 -15.59 -11.70
N GLY A 480 -20.24 -16.15 -12.88
CA GLY A 480 -19.13 -15.75 -13.77
C GLY A 480 -19.20 -14.29 -14.19
N ALA A 481 -20.42 -13.77 -14.40
CA ALA A 481 -20.66 -12.38 -14.84
C ALA A 481 -20.46 -11.30 -13.75
N SER A 482 -19.93 -11.63 -12.57
CA SER A 482 -19.86 -10.68 -11.44
C SER A 482 -19.05 -9.41 -11.79
N ASN A 483 -17.89 -9.55 -12.40
CA ASN A 483 -17.07 -8.42 -12.82
C ASN A 483 -17.71 -7.59 -13.94
N ASP A 484 -18.36 -8.25 -14.89
CA ASP A 484 -19.03 -7.58 -16.02
C ASP A 484 -20.20 -6.73 -15.54
N ILE A 485 -20.98 -7.24 -14.59
CA ILE A 485 -22.07 -6.52 -13.92
C ILE A 485 -21.52 -5.27 -13.21
N GLU A 486 -20.40 -5.40 -12.49
CA GLU A 486 -19.78 -4.28 -11.83
C GLU A 486 -19.32 -3.20 -12.82
N GLN A 487 -18.64 -3.60 -13.90
CA GLN A 487 -18.14 -2.69 -14.93
C GLN A 487 -19.29 -2.02 -15.69
N ALA A 488 -20.31 -2.78 -16.08
CA ALA A 488 -21.51 -2.25 -16.73
C ALA A 488 -22.24 -1.22 -15.85
N THR A 489 -22.37 -1.50 -14.56
CA THR A 489 -22.98 -0.59 -13.59
C THR A 489 -22.18 0.68 -13.41
N LYS A 490 -20.84 0.59 -13.27
CA LYS A 490 -19.93 1.76 -13.18
C LYS A 490 -20.04 2.64 -14.42
N LEU A 491 -20.05 2.03 -15.60
CA LEU A 491 -20.13 2.76 -16.86
C LEU A 491 -21.50 3.46 -17.01
N ALA A 492 -22.59 2.75 -16.74
CA ALA A 492 -23.94 3.31 -16.79
C ALA A 492 -24.11 4.47 -15.78
N ARG A 493 -23.57 4.32 -14.58
CA ARG A 493 -23.59 5.39 -13.56
C ARG A 493 -22.81 6.62 -14.04
N ALA A 494 -21.60 6.44 -14.57
CA ALA A 494 -20.78 7.54 -15.09
C ALA A 494 -21.47 8.28 -16.26
N MET A 495 -22.16 7.57 -17.14
CA MET A 495 -22.96 8.19 -18.22
C MET A 495 -23.99 9.17 -17.68
N ILE A 496 -24.63 8.81 -16.57
CA ILE A 496 -25.72 9.60 -15.97
C ILE A 496 -25.16 10.72 -15.10
N THR A 497 -24.22 10.41 -14.21
CA THR A 497 -23.79 11.33 -13.14
C THR A 497 -22.67 12.27 -13.54
N ARG A 498 -21.81 11.84 -14.48
CA ARG A 498 -20.60 12.58 -14.88
C ARG A 498 -20.69 13.20 -16.27
N TYR A 499 -21.22 12.45 -17.24
CA TYR A 499 -21.13 12.86 -18.64
C TYR A 499 -22.41 13.53 -19.15
N GLY A 500 -23.45 13.66 -18.33
CA GLY A 500 -24.72 14.29 -18.74
C GLY A 500 -25.40 13.58 -19.91
N MET A 501 -25.26 12.24 -20.04
CA MET A 501 -25.80 11.44 -21.13
C MET A 501 -27.20 10.88 -20.82
N SER A 502 -27.89 11.48 -19.86
CA SER A 502 -29.27 11.14 -19.46
C SER A 502 -30.23 12.25 -19.86
N ASP A 503 -31.36 11.87 -20.45
CA ASP A 503 -32.39 12.82 -20.86
C ASP A 503 -33.11 13.47 -19.66
N ASP A 504 -33.04 12.86 -18.45
CA ASP A 504 -33.66 13.40 -17.22
C ASP A 504 -32.84 14.45 -16.50
N PHE A 505 -31.53 14.37 -16.63
CA PHE A 505 -30.60 15.24 -15.87
C PHE A 505 -29.80 16.19 -16.77
N ASP A 506 -29.81 15.93 -18.09
CA ASP A 506 -29.12 16.73 -19.09
C ASP A 506 -27.66 17.08 -18.67
N MET A 507 -27.23 18.32 -18.80
CA MET A 507 -25.86 18.80 -18.53
C MET A 507 -25.63 19.12 -17.04
N VAL A 508 -26.09 18.26 -16.12
CA VAL A 508 -25.87 18.43 -14.67
C VAL A 508 -24.84 17.43 -14.15
N ALA A 509 -23.78 17.94 -13.52
CA ALA A 509 -22.83 17.07 -12.82
C ALA A 509 -23.41 16.67 -11.45
N LEU A 510 -23.68 15.39 -11.26
CA LEU A 510 -24.30 14.82 -10.06
C LEU A 510 -23.30 14.12 -9.15
N GLU A 511 -22.02 14.05 -9.55
CA GLU A 511 -20.94 13.48 -8.74
C GLU A 511 -19.70 14.35 -8.77
N THR A 512 -18.92 14.26 -7.70
CA THR A 512 -17.57 14.82 -7.61
C THR A 512 -16.57 13.67 -7.56
N VAL A 513 -15.59 13.70 -8.45
CA VAL A 513 -14.53 12.67 -8.47
C VAL A 513 -13.42 13.10 -7.53
N ASN A 514 -13.18 12.27 -6.52
CA ASN A 514 -11.99 12.33 -5.68
C ASN A 514 -11.01 11.25 -6.17
N ASN A 515 -9.70 11.49 -6.04
CA ASN A 515 -8.66 10.53 -6.46
C ASN A 515 -8.62 10.25 -7.97
N GLN A 516 -8.52 11.29 -8.77
CA GLN A 516 -8.52 11.21 -10.24
C GLN A 516 -7.55 10.15 -10.81
N TYR A 517 -6.39 9.93 -10.19
CA TYR A 517 -5.35 9.02 -10.66
C TYR A 517 -5.31 7.63 -9.98
N LEU A 518 -6.19 7.37 -8.99
CA LEU A 518 -6.21 6.11 -8.21
C LEU A 518 -7.53 5.35 -8.31
N GLY A 519 -8.23 5.50 -9.43
CA GLY A 519 -9.49 4.78 -9.65
C GLY A 519 -10.74 5.49 -9.14
N GLY A 520 -10.60 6.76 -8.72
CA GLY A 520 -11.69 7.72 -8.54
C GLY A 520 -12.82 7.28 -7.62
N ASP A 521 -12.69 7.48 -6.32
CA ASP A 521 -13.86 7.48 -5.46
C ASP A 521 -14.77 8.64 -5.85
N ALA A 522 -15.91 8.33 -6.44
CA ALA A 522 -16.93 9.31 -6.77
C ALA A 522 -17.88 9.49 -5.60
N SER A 523 -18.05 10.72 -5.14
CA SER A 523 -19.07 11.06 -4.15
C SER A 523 -20.23 11.75 -4.85
N LEU A 524 -21.47 11.28 -4.62
CA LEU A 524 -22.66 11.90 -5.17
C LEU A 524 -22.89 13.27 -4.54
N ALA A 525 -23.07 14.29 -5.37
CA ALA A 525 -23.31 15.69 -4.99
C ALA A 525 -24.77 16.07 -5.27
N CYS A 526 -25.73 15.25 -4.79
CA CYS A 526 -27.15 15.44 -5.04
C CYS A 526 -28.01 14.96 -3.85
N SER A 527 -29.30 15.32 -3.86
CA SER A 527 -30.25 14.93 -2.82
C SER A 527 -30.56 13.42 -2.88
N ALA A 528 -31.06 12.84 -1.78
CA ALA A 528 -31.47 11.43 -1.70
C ALA A 528 -32.55 11.08 -2.74
N GLU A 529 -33.48 12.01 -3.05
CA GLU A 529 -34.49 11.80 -4.09
C GLU A 529 -33.85 11.67 -5.47
N THR A 530 -32.87 12.53 -5.78
CA THR A 530 -32.12 12.45 -7.04
C THR A 530 -31.30 11.16 -7.13
N GLN A 531 -30.69 10.71 -6.01
CA GLN A 531 -29.99 9.42 -5.97
C GLN A 531 -30.90 8.25 -6.33
N THR A 532 -32.13 8.23 -5.81
CA THR A 532 -33.11 7.20 -6.15
C THR A 532 -33.43 7.19 -7.66
N LYS A 533 -33.58 8.37 -8.27
CA LYS A 533 -33.79 8.48 -9.72
C LYS A 533 -32.57 8.01 -10.52
N ILE A 534 -31.36 8.36 -10.07
CA ILE A 534 -30.12 7.87 -10.69
C ILE A 534 -30.08 6.35 -10.69
N ASP A 535 -30.35 5.70 -9.53
CA ASP A 535 -30.34 4.25 -9.40
C ASP A 535 -31.38 3.59 -10.32
N GLN A 536 -32.59 4.15 -10.43
CA GLN A 536 -33.59 3.68 -11.37
C GLN A 536 -33.11 3.75 -12.82
N ARG A 537 -32.51 4.88 -13.22
CA ARG A 537 -31.99 5.06 -14.59
C ARG A 537 -30.81 4.14 -14.91
N VAL A 538 -29.93 3.89 -13.94
CA VAL A 538 -28.84 2.91 -14.09
C VAL A 538 -29.41 1.53 -14.38
N VAL A 539 -30.40 1.08 -13.60
CA VAL A 539 -31.06 -0.22 -13.79
C VAL A 539 -31.71 -0.28 -15.17
N GLU A 540 -32.47 0.74 -15.56
CA GLU A 540 -33.14 0.80 -16.87
C GLU A 540 -32.14 0.76 -18.03
N LEU A 541 -31.04 1.51 -17.94
CA LEU A 541 -30.02 1.55 -18.98
C LEU A 541 -29.34 0.18 -19.14
N VAL A 542 -28.88 -0.41 -18.02
CA VAL A 542 -28.22 -1.73 -18.06
C VAL A 542 -29.18 -2.79 -18.58
N LYS A 543 -30.46 -2.79 -18.14
CA LYS A 543 -31.46 -3.71 -18.61
C LYS A 543 -31.73 -3.58 -20.12
N LYS A 544 -31.89 -2.36 -20.62
CA LYS A 544 -32.03 -2.07 -22.05
C LYS A 544 -30.90 -2.63 -22.88
N GLN A 545 -29.65 -2.43 -22.42
CA GLN A 545 -28.47 -2.92 -23.14
C GLN A 545 -28.31 -4.44 -23.03
N HIS A 546 -28.71 -5.03 -21.92
CA HIS A 546 -28.77 -6.48 -21.76
C HIS A 546 -29.85 -7.13 -22.70
N GLU A 547 -31.03 -6.54 -22.79
CA GLU A 547 -32.06 -6.97 -23.76
C GLU A 547 -31.55 -6.88 -25.20
N LYS A 548 -30.80 -5.83 -25.54
CA LYS A 548 -30.12 -5.70 -26.84
C LYS A 548 -29.12 -6.85 -27.08
N ALA A 549 -28.33 -7.21 -26.09
CA ALA A 549 -27.37 -8.32 -26.18
C ALA A 549 -28.11 -9.66 -26.40
N ILE A 550 -29.19 -9.92 -25.66
CA ILE A 550 -30.03 -11.11 -25.84
C ILE A 550 -30.58 -11.16 -27.28
N HIS A 551 -31.06 -10.04 -27.82
CA HIS A 551 -31.61 -9.98 -29.19
C HIS A 551 -30.52 -10.34 -30.21
N ILE A 552 -29.32 -9.69 -30.12
CA ILE A 552 -28.18 -9.97 -31.00
C ILE A 552 -27.81 -11.46 -30.98
N LEU A 553 -27.70 -12.05 -29.80
CA LEU A 553 -27.31 -13.45 -29.66
C LEU A 553 -28.41 -14.43 -30.13
N THR A 554 -29.68 -14.08 -29.95
CA THR A 554 -30.80 -14.89 -30.41
C THR A 554 -30.85 -14.92 -31.95
N GLU A 555 -30.68 -13.77 -32.61
CA GLU A 555 -30.64 -13.67 -34.07
C GLU A 555 -29.43 -14.41 -34.67
N ASN A 556 -28.33 -14.47 -33.95
CA ASN A 556 -27.08 -15.10 -34.38
C ASN A 556 -26.80 -16.44 -33.66
N ARG A 557 -27.86 -17.14 -33.24
CA ARG A 557 -27.73 -18.36 -32.42
C ARG A 557 -26.88 -19.44 -33.06
N ALA A 558 -26.98 -19.68 -34.36
CA ALA A 558 -26.19 -20.68 -35.05
C ALA A 558 -24.66 -20.37 -34.98
N LYS A 559 -24.30 -19.11 -35.15
CA LYS A 559 -22.91 -18.65 -35.04
C LYS A 559 -22.41 -18.71 -33.60
N LEU A 560 -23.25 -18.40 -32.62
CA LEU A 560 -22.94 -18.54 -31.21
C LEU A 560 -22.59 -19.98 -30.86
N ASP A 561 -23.41 -20.94 -31.32
CA ASP A 561 -23.19 -22.38 -31.05
C ASP A 561 -21.90 -22.89 -31.74
N GLU A 562 -21.66 -22.49 -33.01
CA GLU A 562 -20.46 -22.88 -33.75
C GLU A 562 -19.17 -22.33 -33.12
N LEU A 563 -19.14 -21.05 -32.79
CA LEU A 563 -18.00 -20.39 -32.18
C LEU A 563 -17.71 -20.93 -30.77
N ALA A 564 -18.76 -21.16 -29.97
CA ALA A 564 -18.62 -21.69 -28.63
C ALA A 564 -18.08 -23.12 -28.65
N GLN A 565 -18.52 -23.98 -29.60
CA GLN A 565 -17.98 -25.31 -29.77
C GLN A 565 -16.51 -25.27 -30.23
N TYR A 566 -16.18 -24.36 -31.16
CA TYR A 566 -14.80 -24.17 -31.63
C TYR A 566 -13.85 -23.70 -30.49
N LEU A 567 -14.32 -22.76 -29.66
CA LEU A 567 -13.58 -22.30 -28.48
C LEU A 567 -13.45 -23.41 -27.42
N TYR A 568 -14.51 -24.20 -27.19
CA TYR A 568 -14.48 -25.33 -26.27
C TYR A 568 -13.39 -26.35 -26.65
N GLU A 569 -13.20 -26.64 -27.94
CA GLU A 569 -12.23 -27.59 -28.45
C GLU A 569 -10.79 -27.03 -28.44
N LYS A 570 -10.63 -25.76 -28.85
CA LYS A 570 -9.30 -25.12 -28.96
C LYS A 570 -8.81 -24.43 -27.69
N GLU A 571 -9.71 -24.14 -26.73
CA GLU A 571 -9.49 -23.39 -25.49
C GLU A 571 -9.01 -21.93 -25.69
N THR A 572 -8.44 -21.63 -26.84
CA THR A 572 -7.99 -20.27 -27.21
C THR A 572 -8.12 -20.09 -28.72
N ILE A 573 -8.74 -18.99 -29.14
CA ILE A 573 -8.88 -18.61 -30.54
C ILE A 573 -8.42 -17.17 -30.76
N THR A 574 -7.86 -16.92 -31.94
CA THR A 574 -7.44 -15.57 -32.35
C THR A 574 -8.64 -14.79 -32.90
N GLY A 575 -8.51 -13.46 -32.91
CA GLY A 575 -9.52 -12.58 -33.51
C GLY A 575 -9.71 -12.85 -35.01
N GLU A 576 -8.67 -13.25 -35.74
CA GLU A 576 -8.76 -13.63 -37.15
C GLU A 576 -9.59 -14.88 -37.36
N GLU A 577 -9.36 -15.94 -36.58
CA GLU A 577 -10.14 -17.17 -36.59
C GLU A 577 -11.60 -16.91 -36.25
N PHE A 578 -11.84 -16.09 -35.20
CA PHE A 578 -13.17 -15.66 -34.80
C PHE A 578 -13.91 -14.91 -35.91
N MET A 579 -13.28 -13.87 -36.50
CA MET A 579 -13.88 -13.07 -37.56
C MET A 579 -14.10 -13.88 -38.86
N LYS A 580 -13.26 -14.89 -39.13
CA LYS A 580 -13.47 -15.78 -40.26
C LYS A 580 -14.82 -16.52 -40.14
N ILE A 581 -15.09 -17.13 -39.00
CA ILE A 581 -16.35 -17.85 -38.74
C ILE A 581 -17.54 -16.87 -38.72
N VAL A 582 -17.38 -15.68 -38.11
CA VAL A 582 -18.43 -14.65 -38.11
C VAL A 582 -18.83 -14.22 -39.52
N ASN A 583 -17.89 -14.12 -40.46
CA ASN A 583 -18.10 -13.66 -41.83
C ASN A 583 -18.46 -14.79 -42.82
N GLU A 584 -18.28 -16.05 -42.45
CA GLU A 584 -18.76 -17.18 -43.27
C GLU A 584 -20.31 -17.17 -43.31
N LYS A 585 -20.85 -17.24 -44.52
CA LYS A 585 -22.29 -17.13 -44.80
C LYS A 585 -23.02 -18.45 -44.56
#